data_f5e6d74f73e03a52ce54c44ff941b771
#
_entry.id   f5e6d74f73e03a52ce54c44ff941b771
#
_cell.length_a   1.000
_cell.length_b   1.000
_cell.length_c   1.000
_cell.angle_alpha   90.00
_cell.angle_beta   90.00
_cell.angle_gamma   90.00
#
_symmetry.space_group_name_H-M   'P 1'
#
loop_
_entity.id
_entity.type
_entity.pdbx_description
1 polymer ?
#
loop_
_entity_poly.entity_id
_entity_poly.type
_entity_poly.pdbx_seq_one_letter_code
_entity_poly.pdbx_strand_id
1 'polypeptide(L)'
;MGGRIVYTNEDAKYFFVGNLIDLKEQKNLTEERERVLTAIDVKKLPLDQAIKHVKGNGERVLYIFSDPDCPYCHQLEKELAQVNNVTIYLFLYPITRLHPNAATVAEQIWCAKDQYQTWQDYLLKKKTPAKVTSCTTPIEKNIQLAKTLDVDGTPTFFLKDGSRVSGTRSAGEIELLLKAVP
;
A
#
# COMPACT_ATOMS: atom_id res chain seq x y z
N MET A 1 -4.76 11.38 -12.73
CA MET A 1 -5.75 12.07 -11.86
C MET A 1 -6.58 11.00 -11.22
N GLY A 2 -6.40 10.74 -9.92
CA GLY A 2 -7.25 9.81 -9.18
C GLY A 2 -8.70 10.26 -9.27
N GLY A 3 -9.54 9.48 -9.95
CA GLY A 3 -10.94 9.81 -10.12
C GLY A 3 -11.66 9.83 -8.78
N ARG A 4 -12.22 10.96 -8.39
CA ARG A 4 -13.13 11.04 -7.25
C ARG A 4 -14.56 10.78 -7.70
N ILE A 5 -15.32 10.06 -6.90
CA ILE A 5 -16.75 9.94 -7.10
C ILE A 5 -17.40 11.26 -6.69
N VAL A 6 -18.22 11.76 -7.57
CA VAL A 6 -19.09 12.90 -7.30
C VAL A 6 -20.54 12.47 -7.51
N TYR A 7 -21.44 12.98 -6.71
CA TYR A 7 -22.87 12.76 -6.82
C TYR A 7 -23.50 14.02 -7.39
N THR A 8 -24.45 13.86 -8.30
CA THR A 8 -25.12 14.98 -8.98
C THR A 8 -26.61 14.72 -9.07
N ASN A 9 -27.40 15.79 -9.20
CA ASN A 9 -28.79 15.68 -9.61
C ASN A 9 -28.88 15.37 -11.13
N GLU A 10 -30.04 15.00 -11.61
CA GLU A 10 -30.28 14.59 -13.02
C GLU A 10 -29.76 15.60 -14.04
N ASP A 11 -29.93 16.89 -13.77
CA ASP A 11 -29.52 17.98 -14.67
C ASP A 11 -28.03 18.34 -14.54
N ALA A 12 -27.27 17.65 -13.71
CA ALA A 12 -25.86 17.95 -13.37
C ALA A 12 -25.60 19.41 -12.96
N LYS A 13 -26.63 20.08 -12.43
CA LYS A 13 -26.56 21.48 -11.99
C LYS A 13 -25.87 21.63 -10.64
N TYR A 14 -26.02 20.65 -9.77
CA TYR A 14 -25.38 20.60 -8.45
C TYR A 14 -24.57 19.33 -8.33
N PHE A 15 -23.43 19.42 -7.66
CA PHE A 15 -22.67 18.24 -7.32
C PHE A 15 -22.27 18.24 -5.84
N PHE A 16 -22.19 17.05 -5.28
CA PHE A 16 -21.78 16.79 -3.92
C PHE A 16 -20.53 15.90 -3.94
N VAL A 17 -19.53 16.29 -3.17
CA VAL A 17 -18.30 15.51 -2.96
C VAL A 17 -18.29 15.04 -1.51
N GLY A 18 -18.30 13.74 -1.32
CA GLY A 18 -18.35 13.15 0.01
C GLY A 18 -18.64 11.66 -0.04
N ASN A 19 -18.83 11.05 1.13
CA ASN A 19 -19.14 9.64 1.24
C ASN A 19 -20.67 9.41 1.33
N LEU A 20 -21.15 8.46 0.53
CA LEU A 20 -22.48 7.90 0.65
C LEU A 20 -22.41 6.68 1.57
N ILE A 21 -23.04 6.78 2.74
CA ILE A 21 -23.06 5.73 3.76
C ILE A 21 -24.44 5.08 3.80
N ASP A 22 -24.50 3.78 3.61
CA ASP A 22 -25.68 2.99 3.94
C ASP A 22 -25.74 2.80 5.46
N LEU A 23 -26.67 3.49 6.11
CA LEU A 23 -26.80 3.44 7.57
C LEU A 23 -27.34 2.10 8.08
N LYS A 24 -28.12 1.38 7.27
CA LYS A 24 -28.66 0.08 7.63
C LYS A 24 -27.58 -1.00 7.61
N GLU A 25 -26.80 -1.01 6.53
CA GLU A 25 -25.72 -1.98 6.32
C GLU A 25 -24.39 -1.51 6.90
N GLN A 26 -24.32 -0.25 7.39
CA GLN A 26 -23.10 0.42 7.87
C GLN A 26 -21.93 0.37 6.88
N LYS A 27 -22.26 0.51 5.58
CA LYS A 27 -21.29 0.43 4.48
C LYS A 27 -21.03 1.79 3.86
N ASN A 28 -19.78 2.06 3.53
CA ASN A 28 -19.40 3.21 2.73
C ASN A 28 -19.46 2.83 1.23
N LEU A 29 -20.60 3.13 0.59
CA LEU A 29 -20.83 2.80 -0.81
C LEU A 29 -19.90 3.55 -1.76
N THR A 30 -19.47 4.75 -1.39
CA THR A 30 -18.47 5.51 -2.15
C THR A 30 -17.14 4.79 -2.17
N GLU A 31 -16.63 4.38 -1.02
CA GLU A 31 -15.37 3.65 -0.91
C GLU A 31 -15.42 2.29 -1.64
N GLU A 32 -16.53 1.55 -1.52
CA GLU A 32 -16.71 0.30 -2.27
C GLU A 32 -16.65 0.56 -3.79
N ARG A 33 -17.30 1.61 -4.26
CA ARG A 33 -17.29 1.97 -5.68
C ARG A 33 -15.91 2.42 -6.16
N GLU A 34 -15.23 3.24 -5.36
CA GLU A 34 -13.87 3.69 -5.66
C GLU A 34 -12.90 2.52 -5.75
N ARG A 35 -12.97 1.54 -4.85
CA ARG A 35 -12.16 0.31 -4.91
C ARG A 35 -12.30 -0.41 -6.24
N VAL A 36 -13.53 -0.57 -6.74
CA VAL A 36 -13.80 -1.23 -8.03
C VAL A 36 -13.27 -0.40 -9.20
N LEU A 37 -13.51 0.91 -9.20
CA LEU A 37 -13.14 1.81 -10.31
C LEU A 37 -11.63 2.05 -10.40
N THR A 38 -10.91 1.91 -9.28
CA THR A 38 -9.45 2.09 -9.22
C THR A 38 -8.69 0.78 -9.15
N ALA A 39 -9.38 -0.35 -9.34
CA ALA A 39 -8.75 -1.67 -9.34
C ALA A 39 -7.74 -1.81 -10.48
N ILE A 40 -6.63 -2.48 -10.19
CA ILE A 40 -5.56 -2.75 -11.14
C ILE A 40 -5.52 -4.23 -11.53
N ASP A 41 -4.87 -4.53 -12.64
CA ASP A 41 -4.51 -5.91 -12.99
C ASP A 41 -3.23 -6.32 -12.22
N VAL A 42 -3.39 -6.96 -11.06
CA VAL A 42 -2.27 -7.39 -10.21
C VAL A 42 -1.34 -8.39 -10.88
N LYS A 43 -1.80 -9.09 -11.94
CA LYS A 43 -0.95 -10.03 -12.69
C LYS A 43 0.14 -9.32 -13.49
N LYS A 44 -0.01 -8.02 -13.72
CA LYS A 44 0.98 -7.17 -14.42
C LYS A 44 1.98 -6.53 -13.48
N LEU A 45 1.85 -6.71 -12.17
CA LEU A 45 2.81 -6.17 -11.22
C LEU A 45 4.16 -6.87 -11.36
N PRO A 46 5.28 -6.11 -11.45
CA PRO A 46 6.64 -6.66 -11.53
C PRO A 46 7.09 -7.12 -10.14
N LEU A 47 6.74 -8.35 -9.76
CA LEU A 47 6.97 -8.87 -8.41
C LEU A 47 8.45 -9.02 -8.04
N ASP A 48 9.34 -9.04 -9.03
CA ASP A 48 10.80 -8.99 -8.87
C ASP A 48 11.31 -7.64 -8.33
N GLN A 49 10.48 -6.60 -8.38
CA GLN A 49 10.75 -5.28 -7.81
C GLN A 49 10.22 -5.11 -6.39
N ALA A 50 9.58 -6.13 -5.83
CA ALA A 50 9.01 -6.10 -4.49
C ALA A 50 9.78 -6.99 -3.52
N ILE A 51 9.84 -6.58 -2.26
CA ILE A 51 10.27 -7.43 -1.16
C ILE A 51 9.12 -8.39 -0.84
N LYS A 52 9.35 -9.70 -1.00
CA LYS A 52 8.35 -10.72 -0.68
C LYS A 52 8.51 -11.19 0.76
N HIS A 53 7.40 -11.20 1.49
CA HIS A 53 7.34 -11.76 2.84
C HIS A 53 6.10 -12.66 2.97
N VAL A 54 6.29 -13.86 3.56
CA VAL A 54 5.22 -14.83 3.76
C VAL A 54 5.02 -15.07 5.24
N LYS A 55 3.78 -14.90 5.71
CA LYS A 55 3.34 -15.20 7.09
C LYS A 55 2.33 -16.34 7.08
N GLY A 56 2.53 -17.32 7.95
CA GLY A 56 1.67 -18.49 8.03
C GLY A 56 1.67 -19.28 6.70
N ASN A 57 0.49 -19.66 6.21
CA ASN A 57 0.34 -20.39 4.94
C ASN A 57 0.48 -19.52 3.68
N GLY A 58 0.44 -18.18 3.83
CA GLY A 58 0.64 -17.23 2.72
C GLY A 58 -0.47 -17.21 1.66
N GLU A 59 -1.64 -17.77 1.90
CA GLU A 59 -2.72 -17.93 0.89
C GLU A 59 -3.29 -16.60 0.41
N ARG A 60 -3.42 -15.63 1.32
CA ARG A 60 -3.95 -14.30 1.01
C ARG A 60 -2.82 -13.39 0.57
N VAL A 61 -3.09 -12.43 -0.29
CA VAL A 61 -2.03 -11.60 -0.89
C VAL A 61 -2.30 -10.12 -0.72
N LEU A 62 -1.25 -9.37 -0.36
CA LEU A 62 -1.23 -7.90 -0.34
C LEU A 62 -0.07 -7.39 -1.19
N TYR A 63 -0.34 -6.37 -2.00
CA TYR A 63 0.66 -5.63 -2.76
C TYR A 63 0.72 -4.21 -2.20
N ILE A 64 1.81 -3.86 -1.52
CA ILE A 64 1.89 -2.64 -0.69
C ILE A 64 2.93 -1.70 -1.26
N PHE A 65 2.56 -0.45 -1.55
CA PHE A 65 3.44 0.67 -1.82
C PHE A 65 3.67 1.44 -0.54
N SER A 66 4.91 1.50 -0.07
CA SER A 66 5.21 2.02 1.25
C SER A 66 6.53 2.81 1.27
N ASP A 67 6.54 3.87 2.07
CA ASP A 67 7.67 4.78 2.25
C ASP A 67 8.27 4.54 3.65
N PRO A 68 9.58 4.30 3.76
CA PRO A 68 10.20 4.00 5.06
C PRO A 68 10.07 5.10 6.10
N ASP A 69 9.97 6.38 5.68
CA ASP A 69 9.89 7.51 6.58
C ASP A 69 8.46 8.02 6.81
N CYS A 70 7.46 7.40 6.17
CA CYS A 70 6.06 7.79 6.33
C CYS A 70 5.46 7.29 7.65
N PRO A 71 4.95 8.17 8.52
CA PRO A 71 4.37 7.77 9.81
C PRO A 71 3.20 6.80 9.68
N TYR A 72 2.37 6.95 8.65
CA TYR A 72 1.25 6.05 8.38
C TYR A 72 1.70 4.66 7.92
N CYS A 73 2.87 4.56 7.24
CA CYS A 73 3.49 3.29 6.90
C CYS A 73 4.00 2.57 8.14
N HIS A 74 4.59 3.29 9.09
CA HIS A 74 4.98 2.75 10.40
C HIS A 74 3.78 2.19 11.16
N GLN A 75 2.63 2.88 11.10
CA GLN A 75 1.41 2.38 11.73
C GLN A 75 0.88 1.15 11.01
N LEU A 76 0.81 1.15 9.67
CA LEU A 76 0.38 -0.02 8.92
C LEU A 76 1.22 -1.25 9.24
N GLU A 77 2.55 -1.11 9.37
CA GLU A 77 3.42 -2.23 9.69
C GLU A 77 3.12 -2.84 11.08
N LYS A 78 2.73 -2.01 12.07
CA LYS A 78 2.27 -2.49 13.37
C LYS A 78 0.98 -3.30 13.28
N GLU A 79 0.06 -2.87 12.44
CA GLU A 79 -1.20 -3.58 12.20
C GLU A 79 -0.97 -4.90 11.44
N LEU A 80 -0.11 -4.87 10.42
CA LEU A 80 0.29 -6.06 9.66
C LEU A 80 1.01 -7.11 10.52
N ALA A 81 1.68 -6.70 11.60
CA ALA A 81 2.28 -7.65 12.53
C ALA A 81 1.25 -8.60 13.16
N GLN A 82 -0.02 -8.18 13.27
CA GLN A 82 -1.13 -8.95 13.84
C GLN A 82 -1.88 -9.78 12.79
N VAL A 83 -1.69 -9.50 11.49
CA VAL A 83 -2.30 -10.26 10.37
C VAL A 83 -1.46 -11.50 10.09
N ASN A 84 -2.08 -12.64 9.86
CA ASN A 84 -1.40 -13.90 9.54
C ASN A 84 -1.92 -14.52 8.23
N ASN A 85 -1.35 -15.63 7.79
CA ASN A 85 -1.74 -16.34 6.56
C ASN A 85 -1.78 -15.41 5.32
N VAL A 86 -0.74 -14.59 5.16
CA VAL A 86 -0.67 -13.58 4.09
C VAL A 86 0.71 -13.56 3.45
N THR A 87 0.74 -13.42 2.13
CA THR A 87 1.94 -13.06 1.35
C THR A 87 1.90 -11.56 1.09
N ILE A 88 2.93 -10.85 1.50
CA ILE A 88 3.11 -9.42 1.29
C ILE A 88 4.15 -9.22 0.19
N TYR A 89 3.80 -8.45 -0.84
CA TYR A 89 4.73 -7.90 -1.82
C TYR A 89 4.88 -6.41 -1.54
N LEU A 90 5.98 -6.03 -0.93
CA LEU A 90 6.27 -4.66 -0.53
C LEU A 90 7.09 -3.95 -1.61
N PHE A 91 6.49 -2.99 -2.30
CA PHE A 91 7.16 -2.07 -3.21
C PHE A 91 7.63 -0.85 -2.41
N LEU A 92 8.94 -0.68 -2.29
CA LEU A 92 9.51 0.49 -1.66
C LEU A 92 9.26 1.71 -2.55
N TYR A 93 8.49 2.66 -2.03
CA TYR A 93 8.06 3.86 -2.74
C TYR A 93 8.33 5.11 -1.90
N PRO A 94 9.58 5.61 -1.87
CA PRO A 94 9.94 6.80 -1.14
C PRO A 94 9.37 8.06 -1.80
N ILE A 95 8.65 8.88 -1.04
CA ILE A 95 8.12 10.16 -1.49
C ILE A 95 9.09 11.27 -1.04
N THR A 96 10.20 11.43 -1.76
CA THR A 96 11.30 12.32 -1.36
C THR A 96 10.91 13.77 -1.17
N ARG A 97 9.83 14.23 -1.81
CA ARG A 97 9.26 15.57 -1.59
C ARG A 97 8.77 15.75 -0.15
N LEU A 98 8.30 14.70 0.50
CA LEU A 98 7.81 14.70 1.90
C LEU A 98 8.90 14.23 2.87
N HIS A 99 9.68 13.24 2.45
CA HIS A 99 10.68 12.55 3.26
C HIS A 99 12.04 12.52 2.53
N PRO A 100 12.87 13.56 2.66
CA PRO A 100 14.10 13.71 1.85
C PRO A 100 15.07 12.55 1.94
N ASN A 101 15.12 11.83 3.07
CA ASN A 101 16.04 10.71 3.30
C ASN A 101 15.47 9.34 2.88
N ALA A 102 14.16 9.27 2.59
CA ALA A 102 13.48 8.01 2.37
C ALA A 102 14.05 7.16 1.22
N ALA A 103 14.55 7.81 0.15
CA ALA A 103 15.19 7.08 -0.96
C ALA A 103 16.45 6.34 -0.51
N THR A 104 17.33 7.01 0.23
CA THR A 104 18.56 6.40 0.76
C THR A 104 18.24 5.24 1.70
N VAL A 105 17.24 5.42 2.57
CA VAL A 105 16.81 4.36 3.49
C VAL A 105 16.21 3.19 2.72
N ALA A 106 15.36 3.45 1.71
CA ALA A 106 14.78 2.42 0.87
C ALA A 106 15.85 1.59 0.13
N GLU A 107 16.88 2.25 -0.42
CA GLU A 107 18.02 1.58 -1.04
C GLU A 107 18.78 0.68 -0.06
N GLN A 108 19.04 1.18 1.14
CA GLN A 108 19.72 0.41 2.20
C GLN A 108 18.92 -0.82 2.62
N ILE A 109 17.59 -0.68 2.74
CA ILE A 109 16.68 -1.80 3.05
C ILE A 109 16.70 -2.82 1.92
N TRP A 110 16.57 -2.37 0.66
CA TRP A 110 16.58 -3.26 -0.49
C TRP A 110 17.87 -4.07 -0.60
N CYS A 111 19.00 -3.44 -0.32
CA CYS A 111 20.32 -4.05 -0.43
C CYS A 111 20.75 -4.88 0.80
N ALA A 112 19.90 -4.94 1.82
CA ALA A 112 20.15 -5.75 3.00
C ALA A 112 20.01 -7.25 2.69
N LYS A 113 20.75 -8.09 3.42
CA LYS A 113 20.68 -9.56 3.29
C LYS A 113 19.29 -10.09 3.60
N ASP A 114 18.64 -9.55 4.63
CA ASP A 114 17.26 -9.82 4.99
C ASP A 114 16.46 -8.50 4.87
N GLN A 115 15.87 -8.30 3.68
CA GLN A 115 15.20 -7.07 3.31
C GLN A 115 14.00 -6.76 4.21
N TYR A 116 13.12 -7.77 4.41
CA TYR A 116 11.90 -7.53 5.17
C TYR A 116 12.18 -7.36 6.67
N GLN A 117 13.11 -8.12 7.22
CA GLN A 117 13.53 -7.93 8.60
C GLN A 117 14.17 -6.54 8.80
N THR A 118 14.97 -6.07 7.83
CA THR A 118 15.58 -4.73 7.90
C THR A 118 14.50 -3.64 7.80
N TRP A 119 13.48 -3.82 6.95
CA TRP A 119 12.31 -2.97 6.88
C TRP A 119 11.60 -2.89 8.24
N GLN A 120 11.26 -4.03 8.85
CA GLN A 120 10.61 -4.07 10.16
C GLN A 120 11.47 -3.47 11.28
N ASP A 121 12.77 -3.76 11.29
CA ASP A 121 13.70 -3.21 12.28
C ASP A 121 13.74 -1.67 12.18
N TYR A 122 13.71 -1.13 10.97
CA TYR A 122 13.66 0.32 10.77
C TYR A 122 12.34 0.92 11.24
N LEU A 123 11.20 0.40 10.75
CA LEU A 123 9.89 0.98 11.05
C LEU A 123 9.44 0.78 12.50
N LEU A 124 9.69 -0.40 13.05
CA LEU A 124 9.16 -0.77 14.37
C LEU A 124 10.13 -0.54 15.51
N LYS A 125 11.46 -0.68 15.25
CA LYS A 125 12.51 -0.60 16.27
C LYS A 125 13.43 0.60 16.10
N LYS A 126 13.20 1.45 15.09
CA LYS A 126 14.02 2.64 14.76
C LYS A 126 15.51 2.31 14.54
N LYS A 127 15.80 1.11 14.05
CA LYS A 127 17.16 0.67 13.78
C LYS A 127 17.57 1.08 12.38
N THR A 128 18.50 2.01 12.25
CA THR A 128 19.00 2.49 10.96
C THR A 128 19.63 1.34 10.17
N PRO A 129 19.25 1.14 8.89
CA PRO A 129 19.87 0.16 8.03
C PRO A 129 21.36 0.43 7.81
N ALA A 130 22.14 -0.61 7.54
CA ALA A 130 23.56 -0.45 7.24
C ALA A 130 23.76 0.32 5.93
N LYS A 131 24.77 1.17 5.86
CA LYS A 131 25.17 1.83 4.62
C LYS A 131 25.65 0.79 3.60
N VAL A 132 25.19 0.91 2.37
CA VAL A 132 25.56 0.02 1.27
C VAL A 132 26.38 0.82 0.25
N THR A 133 27.45 0.21 -0.25
CA THR A 133 28.40 0.86 -1.16
C THR A 133 28.03 0.68 -2.63
N SER A 134 27.39 -0.43 -3.01
CA SER A 134 26.89 -0.65 -4.37
C SER A 134 25.86 -1.79 -4.39
N CYS A 135 24.69 -1.52 -4.93
CA CYS A 135 23.65 -2.51 -5.14
C CYS A 135 22.66 -1.93 -6.17
N THR A 136 22.22 -2.76 -7.09
CA THR A 136 21.17 -2.35 -8.04
C THR A 136 19.81 -2.42 -7.36
N THR A 137 19.08 -1.33 -7.36
CA THR A 137 17.77 -1.23 -6.70
C THR A 137 16.65 -0.97 -7.70
N PRO A 138 15.41 -1.39 -7.43
CA PRO A 138 14.25 -1.10 -8.26
C PRO A 138 13.54 0.21 -7.84
N ILE A 139 14.11 1.02 -6.95
CA ILE A 139 13.41 2.15 -6.33
C ILE A 139 12.84 3.11 -7.37
N GLU A 140 13.63 3.52 -8.35
CA GLU A 140 13.15 4.42 -9.41
C GLU A 140 12.05 3.77 -10.26
N LYS A 141 12.16 2.48 -10.55
CA LYS A 141 11.12 1.72 -11.27
C LYS A 141 9.82 1.66 -10.46
N ASN A 142 9.92 1.48 -9.13
CA ASN A 142 8.77 1.49 -8.24
C ASN A 142 8.10 2.86 -8.19
N ILE A 143 8.88 3.96 -8.21
CA ILE A 143 8.35 5.32 -8.29
C ILE A 143 7.57 5.52 -9.60
N GLN A 144 8.09 5.05 -10.73
CA GLN A 144 7.39 5.13 -12.02
C GLN A 144 6.16 4.22 -12.05
N LEU A 145 6.25 3.02 -11.50
CA LEU A 145 5.11 2.10 -11.36
C LEU A 145 3.99 2.73 -10.53
N ALA A 146 4.32 3.33 -9.38
CA ALA A 146 3.35 4.03 -8.54
C ALA A 146 2.62 5.13 -9.32
N LYS A 147 3.34 5.93 -10.11
CA LYS A 147 2.74 6.96 -10.98
C LYS A 147 1.80 6.36 -12.03
N THR A 148 2.21 5.27 -12.67
CA THR A 148 1.39 4.58 -13.68
C THR A 148 0.10 4.02 -13.09
N LEU A 149 0.14 3.62 -11.82
CA LEU A 149 -1.00 3.08 -11.08
C LEU A 149 -1.80 4.18 -10.33
N ASP A 150 -1.50 5.47 -10.55
CA ASP A 150 -2.10 6.60 -9.82
C ASP A 150 -1.99 6.45 -8.28
N VAL A 151 -0.89 5.88 -7.79
CA VAL A 151 -0.57 5.83 -6.35
C VAL A 151 0.08 7.15 -5.97
N ASP A 152 -0.66 8.03 -5.34
CA ASP A 152 -0.26 9.40 -4.99
C ASP A 152 0.15 9.58 -3.52
N GLY A 153 0.00 8.53 -2.71
CA GLY A 153 0.35 8.55 -1.30
C GLY A 153 0.68 7.18 -0.72
N THR A 154 1.30 7.19 0.46
CA THR A 154 1.69 5.99 1.20
C THR A 154 1.11 5.98 2.61
N PRO A 155 0.78 4.79 3.14
CA PRO A 155 0.74 3.52 2.42
C PRO A 155 -0.45 3.43 1.46
N THR A 156 -0.27 2.75 0.34
CA THR A 156 -1.37 2.30 -0.53
C THR A 156 -1.18 0.82 -0.77
N PHE A 157 -2.22 0.02 -0.66
CA PHE A 157 -2.11 -1.40 -0.95
C PHE A 157 -3.25 -1.89 -1.83
N PHE A 158 -2.98 -2.98 -2.53
CA PHE A 158 -3.94 -3.66 -3.39
C PHE A 158 -4.17 -5.07 -2.89
N LEU A 159 -5.42 -5.52 -3.01
CA LEU A 159 -5.83 -6.88 -2.71
C LEU A 159 -5.61 -7.77 -3.94
N LYS A 160 -5.84 -9.07 -3.81
CA LYS A 160 -5.67 -10.06 -4.88
C LYS A 160 -6.55 -9.80 -6.11
N ASP A 161 -7.73 -9.19 -5.93
CA ASP A 161 -8.65 -8.79 -7.00
C ASP A 161 -8.27 -7.46 -7.67
N GLY A 162 -7.19 -6.82 -7.22
CA GLY A 162 -6.72 -5.52 -7.70
C GLY A 162 -7.38 -4.32 -7.03
N SER A 163 -8.33 -4.53 -6.14
CA SER A 163 -8.99 -3.42 -5.43
C SER A 163 -8.01 -2.65 -4.56
N ARG A 164 -8.10 -1.30 -4.63
CA ARG A 164 -7.20 -0.38 -3.94
C ARG A 164 -7.69 -0.02 -2.55
N VAL A 165 -6.77 0.09 -1.63
CA VAL A 165 -6.98 0.66 -0.29
C VAL A 165 -5.90 1.70 -0.03
N SER A 166 -6.29 2.95 0.17
CA SER A 166 -5.37 4.05 0.49
C SER A 166 -5.34 4.32 1.99
N GLY A 167 -4.14 4.59 2.50
CA GLY A 167 -3.91 4.86 3.92
C GLY A 167 -3.86 3.61 4.79
N THR A 168 -3.67 3.84 6.08
CA THR A 168 -3.59 2.79 7.10
C THR A 168 -4.98 2.21 7.41
N ARG A 169 -5.01 0.91 7.69
CA ARG A 169 -6.18 0.19 8.22
C ARG A 169 -5.76 -0.60 9.46
N SER A 170 -6.65 -0.77 10.40
CA SER A 170 -6.44 -1.67 11.54
C SER A 170 -6.32 -3.13 11.09
N ALA A 171 -5.69 -3.96 11.90
CA ALA A 171 -5.56 -5.40 11.62
C ALA A 171 -6.94 -6.04 11.38
N GLY A 172 -7.97 -5.66 12.14
CA GLY A 172 -9.33 -6.15 11.97
C GLY A 172 -9.94 -5.78 10.62
N GLU A 173 -9.76 -4.53 10.16
CA GLU A 173 -10.22 -4.09 8.83
C GLU A 173 -9.47 -4.82 7.72
N ILE A 174 -8.15 -5.01 7.86
CA ILE A 174 -7.33 -5.77 6.90
C ILE A 174 -7.83 -7.22 6.81
N GLU A 175 -8.13 -7.85 7.95
CA GLU A 175 -8.67 -9.21 7.98
C GLU A 175 -10.03 -9.31 7.29
N LEU A 176 -10.91 -8.32 7.45
CA LEU A 176 -12.21 -8.25 6.75
C LEU A 176 -12.01 -8.10 5.23
N LEU A 177 -11.11 -7.20 4.81
CA LEU A 177 -10.78 -7.00 3.40
C LEU A 177 -10.23 -8.28 2.75
N LEU A 178 -9.30 -8.96 3.43
CA LEU A 178 -8.69 -10.20 2.96
C LEU A 178 -9.68 -11.37 2.90
N LYS A 179 -10.72 -11.39 3.73
CA LYS A 179 -11.81 -12.40 3.67
C LYS A 179 -12.78 -12.13 2.53
N ALA A 180 -12.99 -10.87 2.16
CA ALA A 180 -13.89 -10.48 1.08
C ALA A 180 -13.33 -10.82 -0.30
N VAL A 181 -12.02 -11.06 -0.42
CA VAL A 181 -11.31 -11.37 -1.68
C VAL A 181 -10.58 -12.70 -1.54
N PRO A 182 -11.23 -13.82 -1.88
CA PRO A 182 -10.67 -15.17 -1.75
C PRO A 182 -9.53 -15.49 -2.71
#